data_1dba989230160eb623cb78ed6b16c6c6
#
_entry.id   1dba989230160eb623cb78ed6b16c6c6
#
_cell.length_a   1.000
_cell.length_b   1.000
_cell.length_c   1.000
_cell.angle_alpha   90.00
_cell.angle_beta   90.00
_cell.angle_gamma   90.00
#
_symmetry.space_group_name_H-M   'P 1'
#
loop_
_entity.id
_entity.type
_entity.pdbx_description
1 polymer ?
#
loop_
_entity_poly.entity_id
_entity_poly.type
_entity_poly.pdbx_seq_one_letter_code
_entity_poly.pdbx_strand_id
1 'polypeptide(L)'
;MKYFSSREDQRNLLEELRGKGFYIAKSIDEIQNVRSGNLAGFTSEDDMPDILQERGDSFVKSVYSAIRLLNQRENGFFLLVGDMFVDRASHAGNVEQVGLETINLDKAIGMALDFAEKEENTLVIVVGGPEASGMTLVEGNLQDRNVVAKWTMPGMIHTGTMVPVFAYGVGSDKFQGIMKNTDLFFRIKNLLFNQ
;
A
#
# COMPACT_ATOMS: atom_id res chain seq x y z
N MET A 1 -9.56 14.44 -1.27
CA MET A 1 -10.81 14.61 -2.08
C MET A 1 -10.75 15.81 -3.02
N LYS A 2 -10.15 16.92 -2.62
CA LYS A 2 -10.10 18.17 -3.41
C LYS A 2 -9.50 18.00 -4.82
N TYR A 3 -8.45 17.20 -5.01
CA TYR A 3 -7.84 16.95 -6.34
C TYR A 3 -8.79 16.32 -7.36
N PHE A 4 -9.90 15.75 -6.92
CA PHE A 4 -10.95 15.19 -7.77
C PHE A 4 -12.08 16.17 -8.08
N SER A 5 -12.33 17.13 -7.19
CA SER A 5 -13.43 18.10 -7.32
C SER A 5 -13.01 19.50 -7.74
N SER A 6 -11.73 19.86 -7.54
CA SER A 6 -11.22 21.23 -7.78
C SER A 6 -10.05 21.19 -8.75
N ARG A 7 -10.33 20.78 -10.00
CA ARG A 7 -9.34 20.66 -11.07
C ARG A 7 -9.29 21.94 -11.91
N GLU A 8 -8.11 22.24 -12.44
CA GLU A 8 -7.91 23.40 -13.33
C GLU A 8 -8.73 23.30 -14.64
N ASP A 9 -8.99 22.08 -15.12
CA ASP A 9 -9.82 21.80 -16.30
C ASP A 9 -11.33 21.88 -16.02
N GLN A 10 -11.75 22.34 -14.83
CA GLN A 10 -13.10 22.50 -14.35
C GLN A 10 -13.94 21.20 -14.31
N ARG A 11 -13.31 20.04 -14.47
CA ARG A 11 -13.98 18.75 -14.31
C ARG A 11 -14.13 18.41 -12.84
N ASN A 12 -15.30 17.83 -12.50
CA ASN A 12 -15.55 17.24 -11.20
C ASN A 12 -15.56 15.70 -11.33
N LEU A 13 -14.42 15.07 -11.03
CA LEU A 13 -14.30 13.62 -11.15
C LEU A 13 -15.16 12.85 -10.16
N LEU A 14 -15.57 13.47 -9.04
CA LEU A 14 -16.51 12.82 -8.10
C LEU A 14 -17.89 12.66 -8.73
N GLU A 15 -18.36 13.66 -9.45
CA GLU A 15 -19.64 13.57 -10.18
C GLU A 15 -19.55 12.57 -11.34
N GLU A 16 -18.43 12.54 -12.05
CA GLU A 16 -18.19 11.55 -13.10
C GLU A 16 -18.18 10.11 -12.56
N LEU A 17 -17.55 9.88 -11.38
CA LEU A 17 -17.58 8.59 -10.71
C LEU A 17 -19.01 8.19 -10.28
N ARG A 18 -19.79 9.14 -9.74
CA ARG A 18 -21.21 8.89 -9.42
C ARG A 18 -22.00 8.51 -10.66
N GLY A 19 -21.80 9.23 -11.76
CA GLY A 19 -22.43 8.92 -13.04
C GLY A 19 -22.07 7.54 -13.60
N LYS A 20 -20.91 6.98 -13.19
CA LYS A 20 -20.47 5.61 -13.50
C LYS A 20 -20.90 4.57 -12.46
N GLY A 21 -21.75 4.92 -11.51
CA GLY A 21 -22.27 4.01 -10.50
C GLY A 21 -21.32 3.75 -9.32
N PHE A 22 -20.34 4.62 -9.08
CA PHE A 22 -19.52 4.52 -7.88
C PHE A 22 -20.20 5.16 -6.68
N TYR A 23 -20.21 4.48 -5.56
CA TYR A 23 -20.47 5.09 -4.25
C TYR A 23 -19.24 5.90 -3.82
N ILE A 24 -19.46 7.15 -3.40
CA ILE A 24 -18.39 8.04 -2.92
C ILE A 24 -18.43 8.07 -1.40
N ALA A 25 -17.54 7.34 -0.76
CA ALA A 25 -17.38 7.35 0.70
C ALA A 25 -16.39 8.45 1.12
N LYS A 26 -16.72 9.15 2.21
CA LYS A 26 -15.94 10.29 2.72
C LYS A 26 -15.27 10.03 4.08
N SER A 27 -15.45 8.84 4.61
CA SER A 27 -14.82 8.42 5.86
C SER A 27 -14.50 6.93 5.82
N ILE A 28 -13.64 6.49 6.75
CA ILE A 28 -13.33 5.07 6.89
C ILE A 28 -14.58 4.25 7.31
N ASP A 29 -15.45 4.82 8.11
CA ASP A 29 -16.69 4.15 8.53
C ASP A 29 -17.64 3.96 7.34
N GLU A 30 -17.79 4.96 6.47
CA GLU A 30 -18.55 4.82 5.24
C GLU A 30 -17.95 3.73 4.34
N ILE A 31 -16.62 3.71 4.15
CA ILE A 31 -15.91 2.67 3.38
C ILE A 31 -16.22 1.28 3.95
N GLN A 32 -16.11 1.11 5.26
CA GLN A 32 -16.37 -0.17 5.93
C GLN A 32 -17.83 -0.63 5.82
N ASN A 33 -18.78 0.30 5.69
CA ASN A 33 -20.20 -0.01 5.57
C ASN A 33 -20.64 -0.43 4.15
N VAL A 34 -19.85 -0.13 3.13
CA VAL A 34 -20.15 -0.58 1.76
C VAL A 34 -19.98 -2.10 1.66
N ARG A 35 -21.03 -2.79 1.21
CA ARG A 35 -21.05 -4.27 1.13
C ARG A 35 -20.88 -4.80 -0.29
N SER A 36 -21.21 -4.03 -1.30
CA SER A 36 -21.14 -4.44 -2.71
C SER A 36 -21.07 -3.24 -3.63
N GLY A 37 -20.79 -3.46 -4.89
CA GLY A 37 -20.77 -2.42 -5.93
C GLY A 37 -19.38 -1.79 -6.11
N ASN A 38 -19.35 -0.65 -6.80
CA ASN A 38 -18.14 0.11 -7.05
C ASN A 38 -17.98 1.20 -5.98
N LEU A 39 -16.78 1.32 -5.42
CA LEU A 39 -16.47 2.24 -4.34
C LEU A 39 -15.31 3.15 -4.72
N ALA A 40 -15.45 4.45 -4.45
CA ALA A 40 -14.35 5.40 -4.38
C ALA A 40 -14.36 6.02 -2.98
N GLY A 41 -13.37 5.69 -2.16
CA GLY A 41 -13.26 6.13 -0.77
C GLY A 41 -12.22 7.24 -0.61
N PHE A 42 -12.58 8.29 0.11
CA PHE A 42 -11.74 9.43 0.42
C PHE A 42 -11.80 9.69 1.93
N THR A 43 -10.73 9.36 2.63
CA THR A 43 -10.67 9.49 4.09
C THR A 43 -10.14 10.84 4.55
N SER A 44 -9.75 11.71 3.62
CA SER A 44 -9.27 13.06 3.86
C SER A 44 -9.64 14.00 2.72
N GLU A 45 -9.79 15.29 3.01
CA GLU A 45 -9.94 16.34 1.98
C GLU A 45 -8.67 16.52 1.15
N ASP A 46 -7.53 16.53 1.82
CA ASP A 46 -6.19 16.63 1.25
C ASP A 46 -5.44 15.30 1.33
N ASP A 47 -4.18 15.34 1.67
CA ASP A 47 -3.39 14.15 1.96
C ASP A 47 -3.90 13.47 3.23
N MET A 48 -3.83 12.14 3.25
CA MET A 48 -4.12 11.39 4.46
C MET A 48 -3.08 11.76 5.53
N PRO A 49 -3.48 11.96 6.80
CA PRO A 49 -2.54 12.17 7.89
C PRO A 49 -1.63 10.96 8.08
N ASP A 50 -0.42 11.16 8.58
CA ASP A 50 0.50 10.10 8.96
C ASP A 50 0.10 9.44 10.30
N ILE A 51 0.84 8.41 10.71
CA ILE A 51 0.53 7.65 11.94
C ILE A 51 0.65 8.50 13.21
N LEU A 52 1.51 9.52 13.21
CA LEU A 52 1.68 10.45 14.34
C LEU A 52 0.57 11.50 14.41
N GLN A 53 -0.17 11.70 13.33
CA GLN A 53 -1.29 12.63 13.18
C GLN A 53 -2.66 11.95 13.29
N GLU A 54 -2.75 10.89 14.07
CA GLU A 54 -3.99 10.21 14.40
C GLU A 54 -4.70 9.50 13.20
N ARG A 55 -3.96 9.08 12.15
CA ARG A 55 -4.52 8.23 11.09
C ARG A 55 -5.10 6.93 11.65
N GLY A 56 -4.56 6.43 12.75
CA GLY A 56 -4.98 5.19 13.36
C GLY A 56 -4.91 4.01 12.38
N ASP A 57 -5.89 3.14 12.43
CA ASP A 57 -5.97 1.94 11.57
C ASP A 57 -6.68 2.18 10.22
N SER A 58 -6.87 3.43 9.80
CA SER A 58 -7.63 3.73 8.56
C SER A 58 -7.04 3.08 7.33
N PHE A 59 -5.70 3.00 7.22
CA PHE A 59 -5.03 2.31 6.14
C PHE A 59 -5.36 0.81 6.12
N VAL A 60 -5.17 0.12 7.23
CA VAL A 60 -5.45 -1.32 7.39
C VAL A 60 -6.92 -1.62 7.10
N LYS A 61 -7.84 -0.81 7.63
CA LYS A 61 -9.29 -0.93 7.40
C LYS A 61 -9.66 -0.73 5.94
N SER A 62 -8.96 0.18 5.23
CA SER A 62 -9.17 0.40 3.79
C SER A 62 -8.74 -0.81 2.98
N VAL A 63 -7.58 -1.39 3.27
CA VAL A 63 -7.10 -2.61 2.60
C VAL A 63 -8.05 -3.79 2.85
N TYR A 64 -8.50 -3.97 4.10
CA TYR A 64 -9.51 -4.99 4.42
C TYR A 64 -10.80 -4.81 3.62
N SER A 65 -11.30 -3.58 3.55
CA SER A 65 -12.53 -3.29 2.82
C SER A 65 -12.38 -3.53 1.32
N ALA A 66 -11.20 -3.21 0.75
CA ALA A 66 -10.89 -3.47 -0.65
C ALA A 66 -10.87 -4.97 -0.95
N ILE A 67 -10.15 -5.77 -0.16
CA ILE A 67 -10.11 -7.23 -0.31
C ILE A 67 -11.53 -7.81 -0.23
N ARG A 68 -12.29 -7.44 0.80
CA ARG A 68 -13.67 -7.93 1.00
C ARG A 68 -14.61 -7.60 -0.15
N LEU A 69 -14.51 -6.39 -0.72
CA LEU A 69 -15.35 -5.99 -1.85
C LEU A 69 -14.93 -6.69 -3.15
N LEU A 70 -13.63 -6.81 -3.39
CA LEU A 70 -13.09 -7.39 -4.62
C LEU A 70 -13.25 -8.90 -4.65
N ASN A 71 -13.19 -9.58 -3.50
CA ASN A 71 -13.38 -11.03 -3.39
C ASN A 71 -14.79 -11.52 -3.79
N GLN A 72 -15.76 -10.59 -3.94
CA GLN A 72 -17.09 -10.92 -4.43
C GLN A 72 -17.14 -11.07 -5.97
N ARG A 73 -16.04 -10.83 -6.68
CA ARG A 73 -15.99 -10.90 -8.15
C ARG A 73 -15.69 -12.33 -8.60
N GLU A 74 -16.57 -12.92 -9.39
CA GLU A 74 -16.45 -14.30 -9.90
C GLU A 74 -15.17 -14.55 -10.72
N ASN A 75 -14.69 -13.51 -11.41
CA ASN A 75 -13.48 -13.59 -12.24
C ASN A 75 -12.19 -13.23 -11.48
N GLY A 76 -12.24 -13.19 -10.13
CA GLY A 76 -11.12 -12.77 -9.31
C GLY A 76 -10.86 -11.27 -9.36
N PHE A 77 -9.72 -10.84 -8.84
CA PHE A 77 -9.36 -9.42 -8.78
C PHE A 77 -7.84 -9.21 -8.79
N PHE A 78 -7.46 -7.98 -9.10
CA PHE A 78 -6.15 -7.43 -8.89
C PHE A 78 -6.28 -6.22 -7.95
N LEU A 79 -5.54 -6.23 -6.85
CA LEU A 79 -5.49 -5.13 -5.90
C LEU A 79 -4.06 -4.59 -5.79
N LEU A 80 -3.89 -3.31 -6.10
CA LEU A 80 -2.65 -2.59 -5.84
C LEU A 80 -2.82 -1.74 -4.57
N VAL A 81 -1.94 -1.95 -3.60
CA VAL A 81 -1.87 -1.17 -2.37
C VAL A 81 -0.56 -0.38 -2.38
N GLY A 82 -0.65 0.94 -2.30
CA GLY A 82 0.50 1.82 -2.18
C GLY A 82 0.57 2.44 -0.79
N ASP A 83 1.73 2.29 -0.13
CA ASP A 83 2.04 3.01 1.10
C ASP A 83 3.21 3.96 0.82
N MET A 84 2.96 5.26 0.99
CA MET A 84 3.95 6.32 0.80
C MET A 84 4.50 6.88 2.11
N PHE A 85 3.99 6.43 3.26
CA PHE A 85 4.32 7.06 4.54
C PHE A 85 5.68 6.61 5.08
N VAL A 86 6.09 5.36 4.83
CA VAL A 86 7.44 4.87 5.16
C VAL A 86 8.49 5.69 4.41
N ASP A 87 8.26 5.96 3.13
CA ASP A 87 9.11 6.79 2.29
C ASP A 87 9.18 8.24 2.80
N ARG A 88 8.05 8.87 3.04
CA ARG A 88 7.98 10.25 3.58
C ARG A 88 8.69 10.38 4.92
N ALA A 89 8.50 9.42 5.82
CA ALA A 89 9.18 9.40 7.12
C ALA A 89 10.71 9.24 6.98
N SER A 90 11.15 8.43 6.04
CA SER A 90 12.58 8.26 5.73
C SER A 90 13.19 9.56 5.17
N HIS A 91 12.52 10.23 4.26
CA HIS A 91 12.95 11.53 3.75
C HIS A 91 13.03 12.61 4.83
N ALA A 92 12.13 12.54 5.82
CA ALA A 92 12.15 13.45 6.98
C ALA A 92 13.23 13.09 8.01
N GLY A 93 13.92 11.94 7.86
CA GLY A 93 14.91 11.47 8.83
C GLY A 93 14.29 11.09 10.18
N ASN A 94 13.00 10.72 10.21
CA ASN A 94 12.27 10.40 11.44
C ASN A 94 12.20 8.88 11.64
N VAL A 95 13.14 8.32 12.42
CA VAL A 95 13.23 6.87 12.65
C VAL A 95 12.01 6.30 13.38
N GLU A 96 11.45 7.05 14.32
CA GLU A 96 10.25 6.63 15.05
C GLU A 96 9.06 6.48 14.09
N GLN A 97 8.84 7.48 13.27
CA GLN A 97 7.77 7.45 12.28
C GLN A 97 7.99 6.33 11.24
N VAL A 98 9.21 6.13 10.75
CA VAL A 98 9.54 4.98 9.87
C VAL A 98 9.13 3.66 10.52
N GLY A 99 9.48 3.46 11.80
CA GLY A 99 9.12 2.25 12.53
C GLY A 99 7.60 2.06 12.66
N LEU A 100 6.88 3.10 13.06
CA LEU A 100 5.42 3.06 13.24
C LEU A 100 4.68 2.84 11.92
N GLU A 101 5.10 3.50 10.83
CA GLU A 101 4.52 3.31 9.50
C GLU A 101 4.79 1.91 8.97
N THR A 102 6.02 1.39 9.16
CA THR A 102 6.36 0.01 8.77
C THR A 102 5.51 -1.01 9.53
N ILE A 103 5.28 -0.83 10.83
CA ILE A 103 4.39 -1.70 11.62
C ILE A 103 2.93 -1.60 11.13
N ASN A 104 2.48 -0.42 10.72
CA ASN A 104 1.14 -0.25 10.19
C ASN A 104 0.97 -0.95 8.82
N LEU A 105 1.98 -0.86 7.95
CA LEU A 105 2.03 -1.61 6.69
C LEU A 105 2.06 -3.12 6.95
N ASP A 106 2.89 -3.59 7.89
CA ASP A 106 3.01 -5.01 8.25
C ASP A 106 1.68 -5.62 8.70
N LYS A 107 0.86 -4.87 9.46
CA LYS A 107 -0.50 -5.30 9.82
C LYS A 107 -1.38 -5.51 8.58
N ALA A 108 -1.30 -4.64 7.59
CA ALA A 108 -2.05 -4.79 6.35
C ALA A 108 -1.56 -5.98 5.52
N ILE A 109 -0.25 -6.22 5.50
CA ILE A 109 0.37 -7.40 4.88
C ILE A 109 -0.10 -8.67 5.58
N GLY A 110 -0.02 -8.73 6.92
CA GLY A 110 -0.48 -9.88 7.70
C GLY A 110 -1.93 -10.26 7.37
N MET A 111 -2.81 -9.27 7.28
CA MET A 111 -4.21 -9.48 6.90
C MET A 111 -4.36 -10.01 5.46
N ALA A 112 -3.54 -9.55 4.52
CA ALA A 112 -3.54 -10.06 3.16
C ALA A 112 -3.02 -11.51 3.09
N LEU A 113 -2.05 -11.86 3.92
CA LEU A 113 -1.54 -13.24 4.07
C LEU A 113 -2.60 -14.16 4.69
N ASP A 114 -3.29 -13.73 5.76
CA ASP A 114 -4.40 -14.47 6.36
C ASP A 114 -5.53 -14.73 5.35
N PHE A 115 -5.78 -13.78 4.45
CA PHE A 115 -6.73 -13.97 3.35
C PHE A 115 -6.21 -14.99 2.35
N ALA A 116 -4.95 -14.90 1.93
CA ALA A 116 -4.34 -15.81 0.97
C ALA A 116 -4.22 -17.25 1.49
N GLU A 117 -4.06 -17.45 2.80
CA GLU A 117 -4.09 -18.78 3.41
C GLU A 117 -5.47 -19.44 3.35
N LYS A 118 -6.54 -18.64 3.37
CA LYS A 118 -7.92 -19.14 3.27
C LYS A 118 -8.37 -19.34 1.84
N GLU A 119 -7.92 -18.46 0.95
CA GLU A 119 -8.25 -18.44 -0.47
C GLU A 119 -7.03 -18.92 -1.26
N GLU A 120 -6.89 -20.24 -1.44
CA GLU A 120 -5.69 -20.91 -1.98
C GLU A 120 -5.24 -20.40 -3.36
N ASN A 121 -6.11 -19.72 -4.12
CA ASN A 121 -5.82 -19.12 -5.41
C ASN A 121 -5.33 -17.66 -5.34
N THR A 122 -4.81 -17.24 -4.20
CA THR A 122 -4.35 -15.86 -4.00
C THR A 122 -2.82 -15.79 -3.99
N LEU A 123 -2.28 -14.81 -4.69
CA LEU A 123 -0.87 -14.42 -4.66
C LEU A 123 -0.74 -13.07 -3.99
N VAL A 124 0.07 -12.98 -2.96
CA VAL A 124 0.46 -11.71 -2.30
C VAL A 124 1.91 -11.39 -2.69
N ILE A 125 2.13 -10.19 -3.19
CA ILE A 125 3.47 -9.67 -3.51
C ILE A 125 3.69 -8.40 -2.69
N VAL A 126 4.80 -8.36 -1.96
CA VAL A 126 5.27 -7.16 -1.26
C VAL A 126 6.58 -6.73 -1.89
N VAL A 127 6.63 -5.50 -2.36
CA VAL A 127 7.80 -4.96 -3.04
C VAL A 127 8.11 -3.57 -2.49
N GLY A 128 9.38 -3.32 -2.20
CA GLY A 128 9.86 -1.97 -1.94
C GLY A 128 9.66 -1.10 -3.18
N GLY A 129 9.28 0.15 -2.99
CA GLY A 129 9.34 1.15 -4.04
C GLY A 129 10.82 1.51 -4.31
N PRO A 130 11.24 2.76 -4.22
CA PRO A 130 12.66 3.10 -4.20
C PRO A 130 13.26 2.88 -2.80
N GLU A 131 14.58 2.80 -2.73
CA GLU A 131 15.29 3.09 -1.50
C GLU A 131 15.23 4.60 -1.22
N ALA A 132 15.07 5.01 0.04
CA ALA A 132 14.88 6.39 0.43
C ALA A 132 16.04 6.91 1.28
N SER A 133 16.78 7.89 0.75
CA SER A 133 17.77 8.72 1.44
C SER A 133 18.98 7.97 2.03
N GLY A 134 19.23 6.72 1.66
CA GLY A 134 20.33 5.91 2.17
C GLY A 134 20.21 5.59 3.66
N MET A 135 18.99 5.28 4.13
CA MET A 135 18.74 4.87 5.51
C MET A 135 19.47 3.57 5.83
N THR A 136 20.17 3.53 6.95
CA THR A 136 20.90 2.35 7.44
C THR A 136 20.69 2.20 8.93
N LEU A 137 20.40 0.98 9.39
CA LEU A 137 20.42 0.64 10.81
C LEU A 137 21.85 0.35 11.22
N VAL A 138 22.41 1.17 12.11
CA VAL A 138 23.82 1.11 12.50
C VAL A 138 24.03 0.46 13.85
N GLU A 139 22.99 0.45 14.70
CA GLU A 139 23.04 -0.11 16.05
C GLU A 139 21.62 -0.51 16.47
N GLY A 140 21.50 -1.49 17.35
CA GLY A 140 20.21 -1.86 17.94
C GLY A 140 20.37 -2.85 19.08
N ASN A 141 19.43 -2.80 20.01
CA ASN A 141 19.33 -3.71 21.14
C ASN A 141 17.88 -4.22 21.26
N LEU A 142 17.70 -5.51 21.05
CA LEU A 142 16.37 -6.14 21.12
C LEU A 142 15.77 -6.15 22.53
N GLN A 143 16.61 -6.24 23.57
CA GLN A 143 16.14 -6.23 24.96
C GLN A 143 15.57 -4.87 25.35
N ASP A 144 16.30 -3.81 24.98
CA ASP A 144 15.91 -2.42 25.24
C ASP A 144 14.92 -1.87 24.19
N ARG A 145 14.62 -2.66 23.15
CA ARG A 145 13.76 -2.27 22.01
C ARG A 145 14.21 -0.96 21.38
N ASN A 146 15.51 -0.81 21.24
CA ASN A 146 16.17 0.39 20.74
C ASN A 146 16.81 0.11 19.39
N VAL A 147 16.71 1.09 18.48
CA VAL A 147 17.37 1.06 17.17
C VAL A 147 17.91 2.45 16.84
N VAL A 148 19.11 2.48 16.27
CA VAL A 148 19.74 3.71 15.78
C VAL A 148 19.84 3.63 14.26
N ALA A 149 19.21 4.59 13.59
CA ALA A 149 19.31 4.74 12.15
C ALA A 149 20.17 5.96 11.78
N LYS A 150 20.86 5.85 10.65
CA LYS A 150 21.58 6.96 10.01
C LYS A 150 21.15 7.07 8.55
N TRP A 151 21.18 8.28 8.03
CA TRP A 151 20.93 8.58 6.63
C TRP A 151 22.20 9.10 6.00
N THR A 152 22.60 8.54 4.87
CA THR A 152 23.79 8.99 4.14
C THR A 152 23.50 10.20 3.25
N MET A 153 22.26 10.36 2.83
CA MET A 153 21.80 11.44 1.97
C MET A 153 20.44 11.97 2.46
N PRO A 154 20.41 12.74 3.57
CA PRO A 154 19.15 13.26 4.09
C PRO A 154 18.47 14.18 3.06
N GLY A 155 17.14 14.08 2.96
CA GLY A 155 16.32 14.85 2.03
C GLY A 155 15.59 13.98 1.01
N MET A 156 14.97 14.63 0.01
CA MET A 156 14.12 13.98 -1.00
C MET A 156 14.93 13.26 -2.10
N ILE A 157 15.73 12.28 -1.72
CA ILE A 157 16.63 11.56 -2.64
C ILE A 157 16.36 10.05 -2.57
N HIS A 158 16.26 9.43 -3.74
CA HIS A 158 16.24 7.97 -3.90
C HIS A 158 17.56 7.49 -4.45
N THR A 159 18.00 6.32 -4.02
CA THR A 159 19.19 5.68 -4.56
C THR A 159 18.84 4.57 -5.55
N GLY A 160 19.84 4.12 -6.30
CA GLY A 160 19.69 2.98 -7.21
C GLY A 160 19.88 1.61 -6.52
N THR A 161 19.82 1.56 -5.20
CA THR A 161 19.94 0.31 -4.43
C THR A 161 18.78 -0.63 -4.75
N MET A 162 19.10 -1.92 -4.89
CA MET A 162 18.06 -2.95 -5.07
C MET A 162 17.14 -3.02 -3.85
N VAL A 163 15.85 -3.15 -4.11
CA VAL A 163 14.82 -3.33 -3.09
C VAL A 163 14.34 -4.78 -3.05
N PRO A 164 13.90 -5.29 -1.89
CA PRO A 164 13.42 -6.65 -1.76
C PRO A 164 12.05 -6.83 -2.42
N VAL A 165 11.84 -8.06 -2.91
CA VAL A 165 10.53 -8.56 -3.33
C VAL A 165 10.24 -9.82 -2.51
N PHE A 166 9.07 -9.85 -1.88
CA PHE A 166 8.54 -11.02 -1.18
C PHE A 166 7.27 -11.47 -1.89
N ALA A 167 7.09 -12.78 -2.03
CA ALA A 167 5.90 -13.33 -2.65
C ALA A 167 5.43 -14.55 -1.86
N TYR A 168 4.11 -14.67 -1.69
CA TYR A 168 3.46 -15.76 -0.99
C TYR A 168 2.21 -16.22 -1.74
N GLY A 169 1.96 -17.53 -1.74
CA GLY A 169 0.79 -18.14 -2.37
C GLY A 169 1.06 -18.66 -3.78
N VAL A 170 0.00 -18.82 -4.55
CA VAL A 170 0.07 -19.46 -5.88
C VAL A 170 0.96 -18.67 -6.85
N GLY A 171 1.93 -19.34 -7.47
CA GLY A 171 2.86 -18.70 -8.43
C GLY A 171 3.96 -17.85 -7.80
N SER A 172 4.12 -17.86 -6.46
CA SER A 172 5.18 -17.12 -5.75
C SER A 172 6.60 -17.52 -6.19
N ASP A 173 6.80 -18.75 -6.65
CA ASP A 173 8.06 -19.26 -7.21
C ASP A 173 8.56 -18.43 -8.41
N LYS A 174 7.67 -17.75 -9.11
CA LYS A 174 7.99 -16.89 -10.26
C LYS A 174 8.66 -15.57 -9.86
N PHE A 175 8.66 -15.21 -8.57
CA PHE A 175 9.19 -13.93 -8.08
C PHE A 175 10.52 -14.06 -7.35
N GLN A 176 11.23 -15.16 -7.53
CA GLN A 176 12.55 -15.40 -6.95
C GLN A 176 13.68 -14.78 -7.80
N GLY A 177 14.82 -14.51 -7.13
CA GLY A 177 16.05 -14.02 -7.75
C GLY A 177 16.05 -12.52 -8.00
N ILE A 178 17.05 -12.07 -8.78
CA ILE A 178 17.19 -10.67 -9.17
C ILE A 178 16.45 -10.44 -10.48
N MET A 179 15.66 -9.39 -10.54
CA MET A 179 14.87 -9.03 -11.72
C MET A 179 14.86 -7.52 -11.94
N LYS A 180 14.56 -7.08 -13.13
CA LYS A 180 14.27 -5.67 -13.40
C LYS A 180 12.89 -5.32 -12.83
N ASN A 181 12.69 -4.08 -12.40
CA ASN A 181 11.39 -3.62 -11.91
C ASN A 181 10.27 -3.80 -12.97
N THR A 182 10.59 -3.65 -14.25
CA THR A 182 9.67 -3.88 -15.37
C THR A 182 9.24 -5.35 -15.51
N ASP A 183 10.07 -6.31 -15.09
CA ASP A 183 9.77 -7.74 -15.19
C ASP A 183 8.62 -8.13 -14.26
N LEU A 184 8.42 -7.41 -13.16
CA LEU A 184 7.31 -7.61 -12.23
C LEU A 184 5.96 -7.53 -12.95
N PHE A 185 5.78 -6.52 -13.81
CA PHE A 185 4.57 -6.38 -14.61
C PHE A 185 4.31 -7.61 -15.50
N PHE A 186 5.33 -8.06 -16.22
CA PHE A 186 5.17 -9.21 -17.13
C PHE A 186 4.90 -10.51 -16.38
N ARG A 187 5.53 -10.73 -15.24
CA ARG A 187 5.29 -11.91 -14.39
C ARG A 187 3.86 -11.92 -13.84
N ILE A 188 3.38 -10.80 -13.31
CA ILE A 188 1.99 -10.66 -12.84
C ILE A 188 1.01 -10.86 -14.01
N LYS A 189 1.23 -10.18 -15.14
CA LYS A 189 0.38 -10.31 -16.33
C LYS A 189 0.27 -11.76 -16.79
N ASN A 190 1.38 -12.48 -16.85
CA ASN A 190 1.40 -13.88 -17.29
C ASN A 190 0.59 -14.78 -16.35
N LEU A 191 0.65 -14.55 -15.04
CA LEU A 191 -0.16 -15.32 -14.07
C LEU A 191 -1.65 -15.01 -14.17
N LEU A 192 -2.02 -13.78 -14.49
CA LEU A 192 -3.43 -13.38 -14.59
C LEU A 192 -4.11 -13.82 -15.90
N PHE A 193 -3.39 -13.88 -17.00
CA PHE A 193 -3.99 -14.01 -18.34
C PHE A 193 -3.51 -15.22 -19.16
N ASN A 194 -2.46 -15.93 -18.73
CA ASN A 194 -1.88 -17.06 -19.45
C ASN A 194 -1.96 -18.35 -18.60
N GLN A 195 -3.16 -18.64 -18.06
CA GLN A 195 -3.46 -19.91 -17.40
C GLN A 195 -3.74 -21.00 -18.44
#